data_b89225cc402d78312eaaba05db65aed5
#
_entry.id   b89225cc402d78312eaaba05db65aed5
#
_cell.length_a   1.000
_cell.length_b   1.000
_cell.length_c   1.000
_cell.angle_alpha   90.00
_cell.angle_beta   90.00
_cell.angle_gamma   90.00
#
_symmetry.space_group_name_H-M   'P 1'
#
loop_
_entity.id
_entity.type
_entity.pdbx_description
1 polymer ?
#
loop_
_entity_poly.entity_id
_entity_poly.type
_entity_poly.pdbx_seq_one_letter_code
_entity_poly.pdbx_strand_id
1 'polypeptide(L)'
;VPQQPKGNLTAGIDIGINNLLAIHVEDGLTRLVNGKPLKPISYYWRKKIAEYQSMLNGYGLETSGRLRRMYAKWRRQVRHYIDAKVREAIEWLYDVSVSTIKIGYPKSIARRNGNFDNVHVWTYGYLLRGISEVAEEYGISVIPVDEAGTSSRCPLHGDGCGVRISRGLFKCTKLNKVFNADLTAAYNILMTPITPSPGRGRG
;
A
#
# COMPACT_ATOMS: atom_id res chain seq x y z
N VAL A 1 9.71 22.92 -10.43
CA VAL A 1 10.89 22.59 -9.61
C VAL A 1 10.36 21.87 -8.37
N PRO A 2 10.87 20.68 -8.02
CA PRO A 2 10.50 19.98 -6.80
C PRO A 2 10.69 20.88 -5.57
N GLN A 3 9.81 20.72 -4.58
CA GLN A 3 9.98 21.40 -3.30
C GLN A 3 11.18 20.81 -2.54
N GLN A 4 11.65 21.51 -1.52
CA GLN A 4 12.62 20.95 -0.58
C GLN A 4 11.90 20.45 0.66
N PRO A 5 12.30 19.31 1.25
CA PRO A 5 11.69 18.80 2.47
C PRO A 5 11.81 19.83 3.60
N LYS A 6 10.79 19.92 4.46
CA LYS A 6 10.79 20.84 5.62
C LYS A 6 11.68 20.38 6.78
N GLY A 7 12.10 19.11 6.78
CA GLY A 7 12.93 18.53 7.84
C GLY A 7 13.64 17.27 7.38
N ASN A 8 13.99 16.40 8.33
CA ASN A 8 14.81 15.21 8.08
C ASN A 8 14.25 13.92 8.68
N LEU A 9 12.98 13.92 9.11
CA LEU A 9 12.34 12.73 9.70
C LEU A 9 12.16 11.62 8.66
N THR A 10 12.17 10.39 9.14
CA THR A 10 11.88 9.20 8.36
C THR A 10 10.49 8.65 8.72
N ALA A 11 9.75 8.15 7.73
CA ALA A 11 8.50 7.45 7.93
C ALA A 11 8.54 6.04 7.36
N GLY A 12 7.92 5.07 8.05
CA GLY A 12 7.64 3.74 7.53
C GLY A 12 6.21 3.65 7.02
N ILE A 13 6.01 3.03 5.87
CA ILE A 13 4.69 2.83 5.25
C ILE A 13 4.46 1.36 4.97
N ASP A 14 3.38 0.82 5.54
CA ASP A 14 2.80 -0.48 5.18
C ASP A 14 1.59 -0.28 4.26
N ILE A 15 1.52 -1.06 3.18
CA ILE A 15 0.44 -0.99 2.19
C ILE A 15 -0.55 -2.13 2.43
N GLY A 16 -1.81 -1.77 2.57
CA GLY A 16 -2.87 -2.73 2.85
C GLY A 16 -4.15 -2.51 2.04
N ILE A 17 -5.13 -3.39 2.26
CA ILE A 17 -6.44 -3.32 1.57
C ILE A 17 -7.46 -2.52 2.40
N ASN A 18 -7.48 -2.72 3.72
CA ASN A 18 -8.42 -2.03 4.61
C ASN A 18 -7.92 -0.63 4.95
N ASN A 19 -6.66 -0.54 5.27
CA ASN A 19 -5.91 0.69 5.31
C ASN A 19 -5.02 0.72 4.07
N LEU A 20 -5.27 1.67 3.17
CA LEU A 20 -4.51 1.82 1.94
C LEU A 20 -3.03 2.05 2.27
N LEU A 21 -2.80 2.91 3.27
CA LEU A 21 -1.49 3.15 3.86
C LEU A 21 -1.63 3.16 5.39
N ALA A 22 -0.75 2.46 6.08
CA ALA A 22 -0.48 2.68 7.49
C ALA A 22 0.89 3.34 7.61
N ILE A 23 0.96 4.47 8.28
CA ILE A 23 2.15 5.33 8.33
C ILE A 23 2.59 5.48 9.78
N HIS A 24 3.89 5.31 10.02
CA HIS A 24 4.53 5.60 11.30
C HIS A 24 5.75 6.49 11.08
N VAL A 25 5.76 7.68 11.69
CA VAL A 25 6.86 8.64 11.61
C VAL A 25 7.80 8.43 12.79
N GLU A 26 9.06 8.75 12.61
CA GLU A 26 10.15 8.55 13.59
C GLU A 26 9.89 9.26 14.93
N ASP A 27 9.19 10.39 14.92
CA ASP A 27 8.80 11.14 16.11
C ASP A 27 7.59 10.55 16.88
N GLY A 28 7.04 9.43 16.38
CA GLY A 28 5.90 8.73 16.96
C GLY A 28 4.54 9.09 16.37
N LEU A 29 4.45 10.07 15.46
CA LEU A 29 3.20 10.36 14.76
C LEU A 29 2.78 9.18 13.89
N THR A 30 1.47 8.92 13.84
CA THR A 30 0.90 7.83 13.05
C THR A 30 -0.30 8.28 12.25
N ARG A 31 -0.52 7.67 11.09
CA ARG A 31 -1.70 7.92 10.26
C ARG A 31 -2.18 6.65 9.58
N LEU A 32 -3.50 6.44 9.55
CA LEU A 32 -4.15 5.40 8.76
C LEU A 32 -4.93 6.04 7.61
N VAL A 33 -4.61 5.64 6.39
CA VAL A 33 -5.30 6.08 5.18
C VAL A 33 -6.31 5.00 4.79
N ASN A 34 -7.59 5.35 4.79
CA ASN A 34 -8.67 4.40 4.58
C ASN A 34 -8.68 3.80 3.17
N GLY A 35 -8.63 2.48 3.04
CA GLY A 35 -8.76 1.74 1.77
C GLY A 35 -10.13 1.08 1.55
N LYS A 36 -10.98 1.07 2.58
CA LYS A 36 -12.28 0.36 2.54
C LYS A 36 -13.20 0.76 1.39
N PRO A 37 -13.27 2.05 0.95
CA PRO A 37 -14.12 2.45 -0.18
C PRO A 37 -13.79 1.76 -1.52
N LEU A 38 -12.58 1.24 -1.69
CA LEU A 38 -12.21 0.50 -2.88
C LEU A 38 -12.96 -0.84 -3.02
N LYS A 39 -13.40 -1.44 -1.91
CA LYS A 39 -14.12 -2.72 -1.91
C LYS A 39 -15.50 -2.61 -2.55
N PRO A 40 -16.42 -1.73 -2.10
CA PRO A 40 -17.73 -1.57 -2.73
C PRO A 40 -17.63 -1.08 -4.18
N ILE A 41 -16.67 -0.23 -4.53
CA ILE A 41 -16.40 0.16 -5.92
C ILE A 41 -16.09 -1.07 -6.76
N SER A 42 -15.15 -1.92 -6.30
CA SER A 42 -14.75 -3.13 -7.01
C SER A 42 -15.88 -4.15 -7.08
N TYR A 43 -16.62 -4.34 -6.00
CA TYR A 43 -17.77 -5.25 -5.95
C TYR A 43 -18.86 -4.84 -6.97
N TYR A 44 -19.23 -3.56 -6.99
CA TYR A 44 -20.23 -3.02 -7.92
C TYR A 44 -19.84 -3.28 -9.38
N TRP A 45 -18.61 -2.91 -9.76
CA TRP A 45 -18.16 -3.06 -11.13
C TRP A 45 -18.01 -4.53 -11.54
N ARG A 46 -17.50 -5.39 -10.66
CA ARG A 46 -17.38 -6.82 -10.93
C ARG A 46 -18.76 -7.46 -11.20
N LYS A 47 -19.76 -7.13 -10.38
CA LYS A 47 -21.12 -7.60 -10.58
C LYS A 47 -21.67 -7.13 -11.93
N LYS A 48 -21.57 -5.84 -12.25
CA LYS A 48 -22.05 -5.27 -13.52
C LYS A 48 -21.32 -5.83 -14.73
N ILE A 49 -20.03 -6.03 -14.65
CA ILE A 49 -19.21 -6.61 -15.71
C ILE A 49 -19.58 -8.08 -15.92
N ALA A 50 -19.76 -8.86 -14.84
CA ALA A 50 -20.14 -10.26 -14.94
C ALA A 50 -21.55 -10.44 -15.57
N GLU A 51 -22.53 -9.63 -15.17
CA GLU A 51 -23.87 -9.62 -15.78
C GLU A 51 -23.80 -9.35 -17.27
N TYR A 52 -23.05 -8.33 -17.67
CA TYR A 52 -22.92 -7.95 -19.07
C TYR A 52 -22.10 -8.95 -19.89
N GLN A 53 -21.04 -9.53 -19.29
CA GLN A 53 -20.24 -10.58 -19.92
C GLN A 53 -21.08 -11.85 -20.17
N SER A 54 -21.90 -12.26 -19.21
CA SER A 54 -22.81 -13.40 -19.37
C SER A 54 -23.78 -13.20 -20.55
N MET A 55 -24.32 -11.99 -20.68
CA MET A 55 -25.17 -11.64 -21.82
C MET A 55 -24.40 -11.74 -23.16
N LEU A 56 -23.17 -11.19 -23.23
CA LEU A 56 -22.34 -11.27 -24.45
C LEU A 56 -22.04 -12.73 -24.83
N ASN A 57 -21.71 -13.57 -23.84
CA ASN A 57 -21.43 -14.99 -24.07
C ASN A 57 -22.65 -15.71 -24.66
N GLY A 58 -23.88 -15.34 -24.24
CA GLY A 58 -25.13 -15.86 -24.83
C GLY A 58 -25.29 -15.54 -26.34
N TYR A 59 -24.62 -14.49 -26.81
CA TYR A 59 -24.55 -14.13 -28.23
C TYR A 59 -23.29 -14.61 -28.95
N GLY A 60 -22.46 -15.44 -28.29
CA GLY A 60 -21.19 -15.91 -28.85
C GLY A 60 -20.09 -14.83 -28.89
N LEU A 61 -20.26 -13.72 -28.17
CA LEU A 61 -19.33 -12.59 -28.16
C LEU A 61 -18.47 -12.59 -26.90
N GLU A 62 -17.14 -12.52 -27.03
CA GLU A 62 -16.21 -12.45 -25.90
C GLU A 62 -16.01 -11.03 -25.38
N THR A 63 -16.16 -10.02 -26.22
CA THR A 63 -15.89 -8.61 -25.87
C THR A 63 -16.80 -7.64 -26.65
N SER A 64 -16.88 -6.41 -26.16
CA SER A 64 -17.57 -5.32 -26.85
C SER A 64 -16.99 -3.95 -26.47
N GLY A 65 -17.30 -2.92 -27.25
CA GLY A 65 -16.95 -1.54 -26.93
C GLY A 65 -17.53 -1.08 -25.58
N ARG A 66 -18.75 -1.55 -25.23
CA ARG A 66 -19.38 -1.24 -23.92
C ARG A 66 -18.65 -1.92 -22.76
N LEU A 67 -18.26 -3.18 -22.91
CA LEU A 67 -17.51 -3.90 -21.90
C LEU A 67 -16.17 -3.20 -21.59
N ARG A 68 -15.44 -2.82 -22.64
CA ARG A 68 -14.18 -2.06 -22.51
C ARG A 68 -14.37 -0.73 -21.78
N ARG A 69 -15.47 0.00 -22.07
CA ARG A 69 -15.82 1.24 -21.34
C ARG A 69 -16.14 1.00 -19.88
N MET A 70 -16.78 -0.12 -19.52
CA MET A 70 -17.06 -0.47 -18.11
C MET A 70 -15.76 -0.71 -17.33
N TYR A 71 -14.82 -1.48 -17.88
CA TYR A 71 -13.50 -1.66 -17.29
C TYR A 71 -12.72 -0.34 -17.16
N ALA A 72 -12.80 0.54 -18.17
CA ALA A 72 -12.14 1.85 -18.14
C ALA A 72 -12.73 2.76 -17.04
N LYS A 73 -14.05 2.76 -16.86
CA LYS A 73 -14.74 3.51 -15.78
C LYS A 73 -14.32 2.99 -14.41
N TRP A 74 -14.30 1.67 -14.23
CA TRP A 74 -13.85 1.05 -12.98
C TRP A 74 -12.43 1.47 -12.64
N ARG A 75 -11.49 1.27 -13.56
CA ARG A 75 -10.07 1.68 -13.35
C ARG A 75 -9.95 3.16 -13.00
N ARG A 76 -10.69 4.04 -13.69
CA ARG A 76 -10.65 5.49 -13.41
C ARG A 76 -11.16 5.82 -12.02
N GLN A 77 -12.23 5.21 -11.53
CA GLN A 77 -12.72 5.44 -10.16
C GLN A 77 -11.73 4.98 -9.10
N VAL A 78 -11.13 3.80 -9.29
CA VAL A 78 -10.09 3.27 -8.37
C VAL A 78 -8.88 4.20 -8.34
N ARG A 79 -8.38 4.60 -9.53
CA ARG A 79 -7.23 5.51 -9.64
C ARG A 79 -7.50 6.84 -8.98
N HIS A 80 -8.64 7.46 -9.28
CA HIS A 80 -9.00 8.75 -8.70
C HIS A 80 -9.01 8.72 -7.17
N TYR A 81 -9.53 7.63 -6.59
CA TYR A 81 -9.50 7.47 -5.12
C TYR A 81 -8.06 7.33 -4.59
N ILE A 82 -7.26 6.49 -5.23
CA ILE A 82 -5.87 6.26 -4.84
C ILE A 82 -5.06 7.56 -4.95
N ASP A 83 -5.15 8.27 -6.07
CA ASP A 83 -4.39 9.49 -6.34
C ASP A 83 -4.71 10.57 -5.30
N ALA A 84 -5.99 10.77 -4.99
CA ALA A 84 -6.40 11.71 -3.95
C ALA A 84 -5.84 11.34 -2.57
N LYS A 85 -5.87 10.05 -2.21
CA LYS A 85 -5.39 9.59 -0.90
C LYS A 85 -3.88 9.55 -0.79
N VAL A 86 -3.18 9.26 -1.86
CA VAL A 86 -1.70 9.36 -1.92
C VAL A 86 -1.27 10.81 -1.74
N ARG A 87 -1.86 11.73 -2.50
CA ARG A 87 -1.53 13.16 -2.39
C ARG A 87 -1.76 13.67 -0.97
N GLU A 88 -2.94 13.42 -0.39
CA GLU A 88 -3.26 13.79 1.00
C GLU A 88 -2.25 13.22 2.01
N ALA A 89 -1.77 11.99 1.80
CA ALA A 89 -0.80 11.36 2.69
C ALA A 89 0.60 11.99 2.55
N ILE A 90 1.06 12.25 1.33
CA ILE A 90 2.38 12.86 1.09
C ILE A 90 2.41 14.32 1.54
N GLU A 91 1.35 15.10 1.30
CA GLU A 91 1.23 16.46 1.82
C GLU A 91 1.33 16.48 3.34
N TRP A 92 0.64 15.57 4.02
CA TRP A 92 0.74 15.45 5.47
C TRP A 92 2.17 15.07 5.92
N LEU A 93 2.82 14.12 5.24
CA LEU A 93 4.21 13.75 5.55
C LEU A 93 5.18 14.94 5.38
N TYR A 94 4.99 15.72 4.32
CA TYR A 94 5.75 16.95 4.11
C TYR A 94 5.53 17.96 5.24
N ASP A 95 4.27 18.14 5.69
CA ASP A 95 3.93 19.07 6.75
C ASP A 95 4.48 18.67 8.12
N VAL A 96 4.63 17.36 8.37
CA VAL A 96 5.27 16.84 9.60
C VAL A 96 6.80 16.63 9.43
N SER A 97 7.41 17.29 8.44
CA SER A 97 8.86 17.34 8.27
C SER A 97 9.55 16.03 7.88
N VAL A 98 8.84 15.12 7.21
CA VAL A 98 9.42 13.89 6.66
C VAL A 98 10.18 14.20 5.37
N SER A 99 11.39 13.68 5.26
CA SER A 99 12.24 13.73 4.04
C SER A 99 12.50 12.36 3.43
N THR A 100 12.25 11.30 4.17
CA THR A 100 12.51 9.92 3.72
C THR A 100 11.35 9.01 4.07
N ILE A 101 10.87 8.26 3.08
CA ILE A 101 9.84 7.23 3.24
C ILE A 101 10.48 5.87 3.01
N LYS A 102 10.41 4.98 4.00
CA LYS A 102 10.66 3.55 3.83
C LYS A 102 9.34 2.86 3.54
N ILE A 103 9.25 2.13 2.44
CA ILE A 103 8.03 1.45 2.05
C ILE A 103 8.24 -0.06 1.96
N GLY A 104 7.38 -0.83 2.62
CA GLY A 104 7.43 -2.28 2.57
C GLY A 104 7.16 -2.79 1.15
N TYR A 105 8.05 -3.65 0.62
CA TYR A 105 7.89 -4.27 -0.68
C TYR A 105 7.72 -5.78 -0.54
N PRO A 106 6.51 -6.32 -0.77
CA PRO A 106 6.26 -7.76 -0.68
C PRO A 106 6.82 -8.49 -1.91
N LYS A 107 7.95 -9.15 -1.74
CA LYS A 107 8.60 -9.96 -2.80
C LYS A 107 7.70 -11.04 -3.40
N SER A 108 6.67 -11.48 -2.67
CA SER A 108 5.75 -12.53 -3.09
C SER A 108 4.66 -12.06 -4.08
N ILE A 109 4.38 -10.77 -4.19
CA ILE A 109 3.34 -10.23 -5.10
C ILE A 109 3.70 -10.46 -6.57
N ALA A 110 4.98 -10.44 -6.92
CA ALA A 110 5.44 -10.68 -8.29
C ALA A 110 5.22 -12.14 -8.78
N ARG A 111 4.90 -13.09 -7.89
CA ARG A 111 4.80 -14.52 -8.22
C ARG A 111 3.37 -15.10 -8.21
N ARG A 112 2.35 -14.34 -7.82
CA ARG A 112 0.97 -14.84 -7.73
C ARG A 112 0.17 -14.51 -8.99
N ASN A 113 0.11 -15.47 -9.91
CA ASN A 113 -0.72 -15.47 -11.11
C ASN A 113 -2.15 -15.97 -10.80
N GLY A 114 -2.94 -15.26 -10.04
CA GLY A 114 -4.35 -15.62 -9.76
C GLY A 114 -5.33 -14.51 -10.16
N ASN A 115 -6.49 -14.88 -10.75
CA ASN A 115 -7.48 -13.91 -11.26
C ASN A 115 -8.05 -12.92 -10.22
N PHE A 116 -8.05 -13.31 -8.95
CA PHE A 116 -8.47 -12.44 -7.83
C PHE A 116 -7.35 -11.48 -7.40
N ASP A 117 -6.11 -11.96 -7.46
CA ASP A 117 -4.92 -11.23 -7.03
C ASP A 117 -4.48 -10.18 -8.07
N ASN A 118 -4.86 -10.32 -9.36
CA ASN A 118 -4.49 -9.38 -10.41
C ASN A 118 -5.02 -7.95 -10.17
N VAL A 119 -6.18 -7.81 -9.54
CA VAL A 119 -6.70 -6.47 -9.15
C VAL A 119 -5.89 -5.89 -8.01
N HIS A 120 -5.47 -6.72 -7.04
CA HIS A 120 -4.64 -6.30 -5.91
C HIS A 120 -3.20 -5.99 -6.33
N VAL A 121 -2.59 -6.86 -7.15
CA VAL A 121 -1.23 -6.64 -7.69
C VAL A 121 -1.18 -5.39 -8.55
N TRP A 122 -2.19 -5.17 -9.38
CA TRP A 122 -2.27 -3.98 -10.23
C TRP A 122 -2.43 -2.70 -9.39
N THR A 123 -3.28 -2.72 -8.37
CA THR A 123 -3.50 -1.60 -7.45
C THR A 123 -2.23 -1.29 -6.66
N TYR A 124 -1.50 -2.32 -6.22
CA TYR A 124 -0.25 -2.16 -5.47
C TYR A 124 0.84 -1.47 -6.28
N GLY A 125 1.12 -1.93 -7.49
CA GLY A 125 2.12 -1.30 -8.36
C GLY A 125 1.76 0.14 -8.75
N TYR A 126 0.47 0.41 -8.96
CA TYR A 126 -0.04 1.75 -9.22
C TYR A 126 0.16 2.66 -7.99
N LEU A 127 -0.16 2.14 -6.81
CA LEU A 127 -0.02 2.86 -5.55
C LEU A 127 1.44 3.22 -5.25
N LEU A 128 2.36 2.26 -5.40
CA LEU A 128 3.80 2.49 -5.24
C LEU A 128 4.32 3.59 -6.17
N ARG A 129 3.94 3.53 -7.44
CA ARG A 129 4.33 4.56 -8.43
C ARG A 129 3.77 5.92 -8.03
N GLY A 130 2.49 6.00 -7.69
CA GLY A 130 1.85 7.26 -7.27
C GLY A 130 2.52 7.86 -6.03
N ILE A 131 2.88 7.03 -5.04
CA ILE A 131 3.64 7.49 -3.86
C ILE A 131 4.97 8.07 -4.28
N SER A 132 5.73 7.39 -5.15
CA SER A 132 7.05 7.85 -5.59
C SER A 132 6.97 9.16 -6.40
N GLU A 133 6.01 9.23 -7.34
CA GLU A 133 5.81 10.42 -8.18
C GLU A 133 5.41 11.65 -7.35
N VAL A 134 4.44 11.50 -6.43
CA VAL A 134 4.01 12.62 -5.58
C VAL A 134 5.09 12.99 -4.55
N ALA A 135 5.80 12.02 -3.97
CA ALA A 135 6.89 12.27 -3.03
C ALA A 135 8.03 13.08 -3.67
N GLU A 136 8.35 12.80 -4.95
CA GLU A 136 9.36 13.56 -5.72
C GLU A 136 8.97 15.03 -5.86
N GLU A 137 7.69 15.36 -6.04
CA GLU A 137 7.20 16.75 -6.11
C GLU A 137 7.55 17.53 -4.82
N TYR A 138 7.57 16.85 -3.67
CA TYR A 138 7.89 17.41 -2.34
C TYR A 138 9.34 17.21 -1.90
N GLY A 139 10.20 16.67 -2.77
CA GLY A 139 11.60 16.37 -2.47
C GLY A 139 11.80 15.23 -1.47
N ILE A 140 10.76 14.41 -1.22
CA ILE A 140 10.80 13.29 -0.29
C ILE A 140 11.34 12.05 -1.02
N SER A 141 12.39 11.44 -0.47
CA SER A 141 12.98 10.20 -0.99
C SER A 141 12.15 8.98 -0.61
N VAL A 142 11.86 8.08 -1.57
CA VAL A 142 11.15 6.81 -1.31
C VAL A 142 12.10 5.64 -1.47
N ILE A 143 12.25 4.84 -0.41
CA ILE A 143 13.17 3.71 -0.35
C ILE A 143 12.36 2.43 -0.11
N PRO A 144 12.28 1.51 -1.08
CA PRO A 144 11.68 0.20 -0.85
C PRO A 144 12.55 -0.63 0.09
N VAL A 145 11.92 -1.24 1.10
CA VAL A 145 12.58 -2.14 2.05
C VAL A 145 11.91 -3.52 2.05
N ASP A 146 12.66 -4.54 2.44
CA ASP A 146 12.13 -5.89 2.56
C ASP A 146 11.18 -5.98 3.76
N GLU A 147 9.93 -6.35 3.52
CA GLU A 147 8.92 -6.50 4.59
C GLU A 147 8.92 -7.89 5.24
N ALA A 148 9.85 -8.78 4.90
CA ALA A 148 9.90 -10.12 5.47
C ALA A 148 9.98 -10.06 7.00
N GLY A 149 8.99 -10.69 7.67
CA GLY A 149 8.89 -10.74 9.13
C GLY A 149 8.34 -9.49 9.83
N THR A 150 8.12 -8.38 9.12
CA THR A 150 7.64 -7.12 9.75
C THR A 150 6.25 -7.26 10.38
N SER A 151 5.40 -8.16 9.88
CA SER A 151 4.05 -8.38 10.40
C SER A 151 3.97 -9.21 11.68
N SER A 152 5.06 -9.89 12.08
CA SER A 152 5.14 -10.76 13.27
C SER A 152 6.07 -10.24 14.36
N ARG A 153 6.93 -9.28 14.05
CA ARG A 153 7.87 -8.69 15.00
C ARG A 153 7.16 -7.74 15.97
N CYS A 154 7.40 -7.93 17.26
CA CYS A 154 6.89 -7.03 18.28
C CYS A 154 7.66 -5.70 18.28
N PRO A 155 6.98 -4.54 18.22
CA PRO A 155 7.65 -3.24 18.20
C PRO A 155 8.44 -2.93 19.47
N LEU A 156 8.12 -3.61 20.60
CA LEU A 156 8.75 -3.36 21.89
C LEU A 156 9.89 -4.35 22.23
N HIS A 157 9.79 -5.59 21.77
CA HIS A 157 10.70 -6.67 22.18
C HIS A 157 11.37 -7.39 21.00
N GLY A 158 11.09 -7.03 19.77
CA GLY A 158 11.57 -7.76 18.60
C GLY A 158 10.83 -9.09 18.38
N ASP A 159 11.58 -10.15 18.08
CA ASP A 159 11.00 -11.44 17.74
C ASP A 159 10.54 -12.24 18.99
N GLY A 160 9.64 -13.20 18.80
CA GLY A 160 9.26 -14.24 19.76
C GLY A 160 8.12 -13.92 20.74
N CYS A 161 7.57 -12.70 20.75
CA CYS A 161 6.42 -12.37 21.61
C CYS A 161 5.23 -11.76 20.87
N GLY A 162 5.31 -11.65 19.57
CA GLY A 162 4.27 -11.06 18.74
C GLY A 162 3.32 -12.12 18.17
N VAL A 163 2.01 -11.95 18.38
CA VAL A 163 0.98 -12.81 17.81
C VAL A 163 -0.09 -11.98 17.13
N ARG A 164 -0.41 -12.33 15.88
CA ARG A 164 -1.56 -11.74 15.18
C ARG A 164 -2.83 -12.45 15.62
N ILE A 165 -3.67 -11.78 16.44
CA ILE A 165 -4.89 -12.39 17.00
C ILE A 165 -6.10 -12.26 16.09
N SER A 166 -6.11 -11.29 15.18
CA SER A 166 -7.11 -11.13 14.13
C SER A 166 -6.61 -10.19 13.03
N ARG A 167 -7.44 -9.98 11.98
CA ARG A 167 -7.15 -8.94 11.00
C ARG A 167 -7.13 -7.56 11.69
N GLY A 168 -6.00 -6.85 11.59
CA GLY A 168 -5.80 -5.52 12.16
C GLY A 168 -5.39 -5.49 13.63
N LEU A 169 -5.30 -6.63 14.34
CA LEU A 169 -4.89 -6.68 15.74
C LEU A 169 -3.64 -7.56 15.95
N PHE A 170 -2.66 -6.95 16.59
CA PHE A 170 -1.39 -7.56 16.99
C PHE A 170 -1.28 -7.56 18.52
N LYS A 171 -0.88 -8.66 19.13
CA LYS A 171 -0.73 -8.77 20.57
C LYS A 171 0.72 -9.05 20.95
N CYS A 172 1.24 -8.28 21.89
CA CYS A 172 2.46 -8.62 22.60
C CYS A 172 2.12 -9.53 23.79
N THR A 173 2.59 -10.77 23.76
CA THR A 173 2.28 -11.76 24.81
C THR A 173 3.01 -11.47 26.13
N LYS A 174 4.20 -10.83 26.08
CA LYS A 174 4.97 -10.44 27.27
C LYS A 174 4.28 -9.36 28.10
N LEU A 175 3.69 -8.36 27.44
CA LEU A 175 2.98 -7.25 28.10
C LEU A 175 1.47 -7.42 28.13
N ASN A 176 0.95 -8.45 27.46
CA ASN A 176 -0.49 -8.64 27.27
C ASN A 176 -1.21 -7.42 26.63
N LYS A 177 -0.47 -6.60 25.85
CA LYS A 177 -0.99 -5.41 25.17
C LYS A 177 -1.32 -5.70 23.73
N VAL A 178 -2.39 -5.04 23.24
CA VAL A 178 -2.86 -5.14 21.86
C VAL A 178 -2.56 -3.85 21.13
N PHE A 179 -2.08 -3.97 19.88
CA PHE A 179 -1.72 -2.88 18.99
C PHE A 179 -2.47 -3.02 17.66
N ASN A 180 -2.58 -1.94 16.91
CA ASN A 180 -3.00 -2.00 15.52
C ASN A 180 -1.91 -2.71 14.70
N ALA A 181 -2.27 -3.79 14.00
CA ALA A 181 -1.32 -4.64 13.28
C ALA A 181 -0.67 -3.92 12.09
N ASP A 182 -1.41 -3.04 11.40
CA ASP A 182 -0.92 -2.33 10.23
C ASP A 182 0.06 -1.21 10.67
N LEU A 183 -0.24 -0.51 11.78
CA LEU A 183 0.71 0.46 12.37
C LEU A 183 1.94 -0.22 12.94
N THR A 184 1.81 -1.44 13.51
CA THR A 184 2.95 -2.24 13.94
C THR A 184 3.85 -2.62 12.75
N ALA A 185 3.26 -3.02 11.62
CA ALA A 185 4.01 -3.31 10.40
C ALA A 185 4.73 -2.07 9.88
N ALA A 186 4.06 -0.91 9.83
CA ALA A 186 4.66 0.35 9.43
C ALA A 186 5.85 0.75 10.34
N TYR A 187 5.73 0.58 11.66
CA TYR A 187 6.83 0.78 12.60
C TYR A 187 8.01 -0.16 12.30
N ASN A 188 7.75 -1.44 12.08
CA ASN A 188 8.81 -2.41 11.78
C ASN A 188 9.50 -2.11 10.43
N ILE A 189 8.75 -1.62 9.43
CA ILE A 189 9.29 -1.12 8.15
C ILE A 189 10.20 0.08 8.41
N LEU A 190 9.78 1.03 9.23
CA LEU A 190 10.59 2.18 9.62
C LEU A 190 11.93 1.74 10.24
N MET A 191 11.91 0.74 11.11
CA MET A 191 13.09 0.21 11.82
C MET A 191 13.96 -0.71 10.96
N THR A 192 13.49 -1.13 9.77
CA THR A 192 14.27 -1.98 8.86
C THR A 192 15.49 -1.21 8.34
N PRO A 193 16.72 -1.77 8.43
CA PRO A 193 17.90 -1.15 7.85
C PRO A 193 17.78 -0.97 6.34
N ILE A 194 18.28 0.14 5.83
CA ILE A 194 18.42 0.35 4.38
C ILE A 194 19.62 -0.48 3.93
N THR A 195 19.34 -1.63 3.29
CA THR A 195 20.39 -2.40 2.62
C THR A 195 20.71 -1.73 1.28
N PRO A 196 21.98 -1.39 1.01
CA PRO A 196 22.36 -0.93 -0.32
C PRO A 196 21.94 -1.98 -1.35
N SER A 197 21.19 -1.57 -2.39
CA SER A 197 20.93 -2.46 -3.52
C SER A 197 22.29 -2.95 -4.05
N PRO A 198 22.47 -4.29 -4.27
CA PRO A 198 23.65 -4.76 -4.97
C PRO A 198 23.65 -4.05 -6.32
N GLY A 199 24.69 -3.25 -6.55
CA GLY A 199 24.85 -2.47 -7.77
C GLY A 199 24.59 -3.37 -8.97
N ARG A 200 23.72 -2.94 -9.88
CA ARG A 200 23.62 -3.56 -11.21
C ARG A 200 25.01 -3.43 -11.82
N GLY A 201 25.79 -4.51 -11.74
CA GLY A 201 26.99 -4.64 -12.51
C GLY A 201 26.64 -4.38 -13.99
N ARG A 202 27.21 -3.31 -14.53
CA ARG A 202 27.22 -3.11 -15.98
C ARG A 202 28.01 -4.25 -16.56
N GLY A 203 27.35 -5.20 -17.16
CA GLY A 203 27.92 -6.14 -18.12
C GLY A 203 27.51 -5.69 -19.52
#